data_c98015d916b7c3f521810bbe6cfa5b37
#
_entry.id   c98015d916b7c3f521810bbe6cfa5b37
#
_cell.length_a   1.000
_cell.length_b   1.000
_cell.length_c   1.000
_cell.angle_alpha   90.00
_cell.angle_beta   90.00
_cell.angle_gamma   90.00
#
_symmetry.space_group_name_H-M   'P 1'
#
loop_
_entity.id
_entity.type
_entity.pdbx_description
1 polymer ?
#
loop_
_entity_poly.entity_id
_entity_poly.type
_entity_poly.pdbx_seq_one_letter_code
_entity_poly.pdbx_strand_id
1 'polypeptide(L)'
;MAALGPVVVVCEKPSAELVEALGKAGAFPIIETTFADAASAIAEIQPGALILADAEPWPMGQAGAALIKAIETGGGPFMPVLARVSVDSEVSPPHALPAGVDEPPAQLVARLRSALRVRALHATVLRRTGANEHGKTRTLPSGLLDQATILCMGRGRSYPALTTAIGERVGLVGALSVEMAARSLNARDIDGIVIGDGFSPQIVEALLTVLAEDGRFRDLPVGMFGSAAFDETRLPNLIRLRGSPDWLIERFLPLVQLQAFESHLKRMLKSVDSDGALDPETGLLSGSAFWRNLDRAVQQAEDAGGALTVARFTFDGIDRRASVDAARLFIRLVRNIDLACREQDGAIIAAFTETDLRSAHVVVRRLASVLKHTVLSSEQTLKPTVTLATLKPSDNLSTLVARVGTYPKVAAR
;
A
#
# COMPACT_ATOMS: atom_id res chain seq x y z
N MET A 1 23.31 -15.32 -0.22
CA MET A 1 22.41 -14.31 0.40
C MET A 1 22.94 -12.93 0.04
N ALA A 2 22.10 -12.00 -0.39
CA ALA A 2 22.53 -10.62 -0.65
C ALA A 2 22.92 -9.95 0.69
N ALA A 3 24.03 -9.20 0.69
CA ALA A 3 24.44 -8.41 1.85
C ALA A 3 23.39 -7.35 2.17
N LEU A 4 23.09 -7.15 3.46
CA LEU A 4 22.10 -6.14 3.90
C LEU A 4 22.65 -4.70 3.81
N GLY A 5 23.94 -4.52 3.51
CA GLY A 5 24.62 -3.23 3.47
C GLY A 5 24.98 -2.68 4.85
N PRO A 6 25.48 -1.43 4.92
CA PRO A 6 25.82 -0.78 6.18
C PRO A 6 24.59 -0.58 7.06
N VAL A 7 24.68 -0.97 8.32
CA VAL A 7 23.64 -0.76 9.34
C VAL A 7 24.25 0.00 10.50
N VAL A 8 23.62 1.09 10.89
CA VAL A 8 23.96 1.85 12.10
C VAL A 8 23.01 1.42 13.21
N VAL A 9 23.59 1.05 14.36
CA VAL A 9 22.86 0.68 15.59
C VAL A 9 23.13 1.75 16.62
N VAL A 10 22.10 2.48 17.00
CA VAL A 10 22.17 3.50 18.05
C VAL A 10 21.80 2.84 19.38
N CYS A 11 22.76 2.83 20.29
CA CYS A 11 22.59 2.23 21.61
C CYS A 11 23.53 2.88 22.62
N GLU A 12 23.10 2.98 23.88
CA GLU A 12 23.96 3.38 25.00
C GLU A 12 24.79 2.19 25.51
N LYS A 13 24.25 0.99 25.36
CA LYS A 13 24.91 -0.26 25.73
C LYS A 13 24.94 -1.22 24.54
N PRO A 14 26.13 -1.66 24.10
CA PRO A 14 26.25 -2.61 23.02
C PRO A 14 25.45 -3.89 23.27
N SER A 15 24.70 -4.34 22.28
CA SER A 15 23.96 -5.60 22.33
C SER A 15 24.65 -6.66 21.47
N ALA A 16 25.53 -7.45 22.09
CA ALA A 16 26.27 -8.51 21.38
C ALA A 16 25.34 -9.46 20.64
N GLU A 17 24.18 -9.81 21.21
CA GLU A 17 23.20 -10.69 20.60
C GLU A 17 22.59 -10.09 19.32
N LEU A 18 22.27 -8.79 19.34
CA LEU A 18 21.74 -8.09 18.16
C LEU A 18 22.80 -7.98 17.06
N VAL A 19 24.03 -7.62 17.42
CA VAL A 19 25.15 -7.53 16.46
C VAL A 19 25.46 -8.89 15.82
N GLU A 20 25.45 -9.96 16.64
CA GLU A 20 25.65 -11.32 16.13
C GLU A 20 24.51 -11.74 15.18
N ALA A 21 23.25 -11.43 15.52
CA ALA A 21 22.10 -11.73 14.65
C ALA A 21 22.16 -10.95 13.33
N LEU A 22 22.54 -9.67 13.37
CA LEU A 22 22.74 -8.85 12.17
C LEU A 22 23.89 -9.39 11.31
N GLY A 23 25.02 -9.76 11.92
CA GLY A 23 26.16 -10.35 11.20
C GLY A 23 25.79 -11.67 10.53
N LYS A 24 25.12 -12.59 11.24
CA LYS A 24 24.58 -13.83 10.65
C LYS A 24 23.60 -13.58 9.50
N ALA A 25 22.92 -12.45 9.55
CA ALA A 25 21.98 -12.04 8.50
C ALA A 25 22.67 -11.42 7.28
N GLY A 26 23.99 -11.14 7.36
CA GLY A 26 24.79 -10.56 6.28
C GLY A 26 24.80 -9.03 6.30
N ALA A 27 24.51 -8.38 7.43
CA ALA A 27 24.75 -6.94 7.59
C ALA A 27 26.23 -6.68 7.71
N PHE A 28 26.74 -5.75 6.86
CA PHE A 28 28.15 -5.34 6.91
C PHE A 28 28.35 -4.01 6.18
N PRO A 29 29.10 -3.06 6.77
CA PRO A 29 29.53 -3.03 8.17
C PRO A 29 28.36 -2.79 9.15
N ILE A 30 28.51 -3.22 10.40
CA ILE A 30 27.64 -2.87 11.51
C ILE A 30 28.39 -1.86 12.36
N ILE A 31 27.79 -0.69 12.56
CA ILE A 31 28.41 0.41 13.31
C ILE A 31 27.53 0.71 14.52
N GLU A 32 28.07 0.50 15.71
CA GLU A 32 27.42 0.91 16.96
C GLU A 32 27.81 2.33 17.29
N THR A 33 26.84 3.15 17.69
CA THR A 33 27.05 4.56 18.03
C THR A 33 26.08 4.99 19.13
N THR A 34 26.43 6.08 19.82
CA THR A 34 25.53 6.69 20.80
C THR A 34 24.52 7.63 20.13
N PHE A 35 23.48 8.05 20.87
CA PHE A 35 22.56 9.07 20.37
C PHE A 35 23.25 10.41 20.06
N ALA A 36 24.30 10.76 20.79
CA ALA A 36 25.06 12.02 20.59
C ALA A 36 25.77 12.02 19.22
N ASP A 37 26.31 10.89 18.81
CA ASP A 37 27.12 10.74 17.60
C ASP A 37 26.33 10.21 16.39
N ALA A 38 25.10 9.78 16.60
CA ALA A 38 24.29 9.12 15.59
C ALA A 38 24.08 9.97 14.33
N ALA A 39 23.85 11.27 14.49
CA ALA A 39 23.66 12.18 13.36
C ALA A 39 24.92 12.28 12.47
N SER A 40 26.12 12.35 13.08
CA SER A 40 27.41 12.34 12.36
C SER A 40 27.64 11.02 11.67
N ALA A 41 27.40 9.90 12.36
CA ALA A 41 27.53 8.57 11.80
C ALA A 41 26.63 8.36 10.57
N ILE A 42 25.38 8.83 10.59
CA ILE A 42 24.46 8.78 9.43
C ILE A 42 25.01 9.59 8.26
N ALA A 43 25.55 10.78 8.51
CA ALA A 43 26.08 11.65 7.46
C ALA A 43 27.33 11.06 6.79
N GLU A 44 28.23 10.47 7.57
CA GLU A 44 29.49 9.91 7.09
C GLU A 44 29.32 8.56 6.40
N ILE A 45 28.51 7.68 7.00
CA ILE A 45 28.39 6.27 6.56
C ILE A 45 27.32 6.09 5.48
N GLN A 46 26.30 6.95 5.49
CA GLN A 46 25.11 6.82 4.63
C GLN A 46 24.48 5.41 4.69
N PRO A 47 24.05 4.96 5.87
CA PRO A 47 23.64 3.58 6.08
C PRO A 47 22.45 3.17 5.23
N GLY A 48 22.34 1.87 5.00
CA GLY A 48 21.17 1.24 4.39
C GLY A 48 19.97 1.24 5.32
N ALA A 49 20.20 1.17 6.63
CA ALA A 49 19.17 1.20 7.67
C ALA A 49 19.73 1.71 9.01
N LEU A 50 18.82 2.18 9.86
CA LEU A 50 19.10 2.60 11.22
C LEU A 50 18.30 1.72 12.20
N ILE A 51 18.93 1.28 13.27
CA ILE A 51 18.29 0.58 14.37
C ILE A 51 18.50 1.38 15.65
N LEU A 52 17.42 1.78 16.29
CA LEU A 52 17.41 2.40 17.60
C LEU A 52 17.20 1.30 18.64
N ALA A 53 18.29 0.76 19.18
CA ALA A 53 18.25 -0.40 20.07
C ALA A 53 17.76 -0.04 21.48
N ASP A 54 18.06 1.18 21.93
CA ASP A 54 17.64 1.75 23.21
C ASP A 54 16.79 3.01 22.93
N ALA A 55 15.61 2.81 22.32
CA ALA A 55 14.76 3.95 21.94
C ALA A 55 14.14 4.69 23.15
N GLU A 56 14.32 4.18 24.35
CA GLU A 56 13.76 4.75 25.57
C GLU A 56 14.83 5.05 26.65
N PRO A 57 14.78 6.23 27.21
CA PRO A 57 13.98 7.39 26.78
C PRO A 57 14.52 8.02 25.49
N TRP A 58 13.62 8.45 24.60
CA TRP A 58 14.03 9.21 23.42
C TRP A 58 14.82 10.47 23.87
N PRO A 59 15.99 10.75 23.27
CA PRO A 59 16.81 11.87 23.69
C PRO A 59 16.08 13.20 23.45
N MET A 60 15.73 13.88 24.54
CA MET A 60 15.10 15.21 24.46
C MET A 60 16.16 16.27 24.13
N GLY A 61 15.74 17.30 23.38
CA GLY A 61 16.60 18.44 23.06
C GLY A 61 17.39 18.27 21.76
N GLN A 62 18.65 18.79 21.75
CA GLN A 62 19.44 19.00 20.55
C GLN A 62 19.85 17.67 19.85
N ALA A 63 20.17 16.64 20.62
CA ALA A 63 20.59 15.35 20.06
C ALA A 63 19.46 14.64 19.30
N GLY A 64 18.26 14.61 19.89
CA GLY A 64 17.08 14.04 19.23
C GLY A 64 16.68 14.82 17.98
N ALA A 65 16.71 16.16 18.04
CA ALA A 65 16.41 17.00 16.88
C ALA A 65 17.46 16.84 15.76
N ALA A 66 18.74 16.72 16.09
CA ALA A 66 19.81 16.48 15.13
C ALA A 66 19.68 15.12 14.47
N LEU A 67 19.30 14.09 15.22
CA LEU A 67 19.06 12.74 14.69
C LEU A 67 17.86 12.71 13.75
N ILE A 68 16.72 13.31 14.12
CA ILE A 68 15.57 13.43 13.23
C ILE A 68 15.97 14.14 11.93
N LYS A 69 16.65 15.27 12.03
CA LYS A 69 17.13 16.01 10.86
C LYS A 69 18.05 15.16 9.98
N ALA A 70 18.96 14.39 10.57
CA ALA A 70 19.87 13.51 9.82
C ALA A 70 19.12 12.35 9.11
N ILE A 71 18.04 11.85 9.72
CA ILE A 71 17.15 10.84 9.11
C ILE A 71 16.38 11.44 7.93
N GLU A 72 15.84 12.65 8.10
CA GLU A 72 15.00 13.32 7.10
C GLU A 72 15.79 13.92 5.95
N THR A 73 17.00 14.44 6.22
CA THR A 73 17.83 15.11 5.21
C THR A 73 18.72 14.12 4.48
N GLY A 74 18.80 14.28 3.17
CA GLY A 74 19.69 13.51 2.32
C GLY A 74 18.96 13.01 1.09
N GLY A 75 19.66 12.95 -0.03
CA GLY A 75 19.13 12.37 -1.27
C GLY A 75 19.23 10.84 -1.27
N GLY A 76 18.46 10.21 -2.15
CA GLY A 76 18.52 8.77 -2.38
C GLY A 76 17.29 8.01 -1.90
N PRO A 77 17.35 6.69 -1.88
CA PRO A 77 16.19 5.87 -1.52
C PRO A 77 15.86 5.99 -0.03
N PHE A 78 14.60 5.77 0.28
CA PHE A 78 14.08 5.65 1.64
C PHE A 78 15.03 4.86 2.55
N MET A 79 15.26 5.37 3.76
CA MET A 79 16.09 4.74 4.78
C MET A 79 15.19 4.18 5.90
N PRO A 80 15.05 2.87 6.03
CA PRO A 80 14.27 2.29 7.12
C PRO A 80 14.93 2.58 8.48
N VAL A 81 14.11 3.01 9.43
CA VAL A 81 14.46 3.19 10.83
C VAL A 81 13.64 2.20 11.64
N LEU A 82 14.27 1.31 12.37
CA LEU A 82 13.62 0.41 13.31
C LEU A 82 13.85 0.90 14.73
N ALA A 83 12.79 1.02 15.52
CA ALA A 83 12.89 1.46 16.91
C ALA A 83 12.37 0.38 17.85
N ARG A 84 13.21 -0.03 18.80
CA ARG A 84 12.78 -0.90 19.90
C ARG A 84 12.03 -0.07 20.92
N VAL A 85 10.78 -0.38 21.13
CA VAL A 85 9.88 0.40 21.99
C VAL A 85 9.15 -0.51 22.96
N SER A 86 8.97 -0.06 24.19
CA SER A 86 8.15 -0.77 25.16
C SER A 86 6.66 -0.68 24.80
N VAL A 87 5.84 -1.51 25.45
CA VAL A 87 4.41 -1.57 25.15
C VAL A 87 3.72 -0.23 25.43
N ASP A 88 4.21 0.55 26.39
CA ASP A 88 3.56 1.77 26.87
C ASP A 88 4.17 3.06 26.31
N SER A 89 5.13 2.97 25.39
CA SER A 89 5.83 4.15 24.85
C SER A 89 5.43 4.47 23.43
N GLU A 90 5.48 5.75 23.08
CA GLU A 90 5.29 6.23 21.72
C GLU A 90 6.46 5.80 20.82
N VAL A 91 6.18 5.54 19.56
CA VAL A 91 7.20 5.24 18.56
C VAL A 91 7.92 6.53 18.17
N SER A 92 9.20 6.60 18.45
CA SER A 92 10.05 7.73 18.09
C SER A 92 11.30 7.26 17.33
N PRO A 93 11.74 7.96 16.27
CA PRO A 93 11.11 9.15 15.67
C PRO A 93 9.79 8.79 14.94
N PRO A 94 8.97 9.77 14.57
CA PRO A 94 7.77 9.55 13.78
C PRO A 94 8.11 8.71 12.54
N HIS A 95 7.24 7.74 12.20
CA HIS A 95 7.41 6.79 11.07
C HIS A 95 8.51 5.73 11.25
N ALA A 96 9.16 5.63 12.40
CA ALA A 96 10.02 4.49 12.69
C ALA A 96 9.18 3.19 12.76
N LEU A 97 9.75 2.11 12.25
CA LEU A 97 9.09 0.80 12.29
C LEU A 97 9.22 0.23 13.72
N PRO A 98 8.12 -0.03 14.41
CA PRO A 98 8.18 -0.49 15.79
C PRO A 98 8.71 -1.93 15.88
N ALA A 99 9.53 -2.18 16.87
CA ALA A 99 9.93 -3.51 17.34
C ALA A 99 9.75 -3.54 18.86
N GLY A 100 9.22 -4.63 19.40
CA GLY A 100 9.10 -4.77 20.86
C GLY A 100 10.48 -4.92 21.51
N VAL A 101 10.65 -4.36 22.71
CA VAL A 101 11.92 -4.57 23.49
C VAL A 101 12.15 -6.04 23.80
N ASP A 102 11.08 -6.82 23.96
CA ASP A 102 11.11 -8.26 24.24
C ASP A 102 11.13 -9.13 22.96
N GLU A 103 11.08 -8.50 21.78
CA GLU A 103 11.14 -9.25 20.51
C GLU A 103 12.53 -9.90 20.34
N PRO A 104 12.59 -11.18 19.92
CA PRO A 104 13.85 -11.84 19.61
C PRO A 104 14.60 -11.07 18.50
N PRO A 105 15.94 -10.98 18.56
CA PRO A 105 16.74 -10.37 17.49
C PRO A 105 16.44 -10.92 16.09
N ALA A 106 16.09 -12.21 16.01
CA ALA A 106 15.71 -12.85 14.74
C ALA A 106 14.47 -12.20 14.09
N GLN A 107 13.47 -11.79 14.88
CA GLN A 107 12.26 -11.10 14.41
C GLN A 107 12.60 -9.70 13.90
N LEU A 108 13.41 -8.94 14.66
CA LEU A 108 13.87 -7.62 14.26
C LEU A 108 14.67 -7.69 12.95
N VAL A 109 15.55 -8.69 12.80
CA VAL A 109 16.30 -8.92 11.56
C VAL A 109 15.39 -9.28 10.40
N ALA A 110 14.35 -10.09 10.62
CA ALA A 110 13.38 -10.42 9.59
C ALA A 110 12.61 -9.17 9.11
N ARG A 111 12.19 -8.29 10.04
CA ARG A 111 11.55 -7.01 9.73
C ARG A 111 12.50 -6.06 9.00
N LEU A 112 13.76 -5.97 9.43
CA LEU A 112 14.79 -5.21 8.74
C LEU A 112 14.96 -5.66 7.28
N ARG A 113 15.02 -6.96 7.04
CA ARG A 113 15.11 -7.50 5.67
C ARG A 113 13.91 -7.12 4.82
N SER A 114 12.70 -7.18 5.38
CA SER A 114 11.49 -6.74 4.70
C SER A 114 11.59 -5.26 4.31
N ALA A 115 11.98 -4.38 5.23
CA ALA A 115 12.12 -2.96 4.97
C ALA A 115 13.24 -2.63 3.96
N LEU A 116 14.35 -3.34 4.01
CA LEU A 116 15.45 -3.18 3.04
C LEU A 116 15.07 -3.63 1.62
N ARG A 117 14.16 -4.59 1.47
CA ARG A 117 13.59 -4.91 0.14
C ARG A 117 12.80 -3.74 -0.44
N VAL A 118 12.00 -3.08 0.38
CA VAL A 118 11.25 -1.87 -0.04
C VAL A 118 12.22 -0.76 -0.43
N ARG A 119 13.30 -0.57 0.34
CA ARG A 119 14.38 0.36 -0.02
C ARG A 119 14.99 0.02 -1.38
N ALA A 120 15.32 -1.24 -1.62
CA ALA A 120 15.92 -1.70 -2.89
C ALA A 120 14.96 -1.49 -4.08
N LEU A 121 13.67 -1.74 -3.87
CA LEU A 121 12.62 -1.45 -4.86
C LEU A 121 12.54 0.05 -5.15
N HIS A 122 12.57 0.89 -4.12
CA HIS A 122 12.59 2.36 -4.27
C HIS A 122 13.82 2.82 -5.06
N ALA A 123 15.02 2.33 -4.71
CA ALA A 123 16.24 2.62 -5.46
C ALA A 123 16.14 2.22 -6.95
N THR A 124 15.43 1.14 -7.25
CA THR A 124 15.20 0.70 -8.63
C THR A 124 14.25 1.63 -9.37
N VAL A 125 13.15 2.04 -8.75
CA VAL A 125 12.21 3.01 -9.31
C VAL A 125 12.92 4.33 -9.62
N LEU A 126 13.70 4.86 -8.67
CA LEU A 126 14.47 6.10 -8.84
C LEU A 126 15.42 6.04 -10.05
N ARG A 127 16.19 4.97 -10.17
CA ARG A 127 17.10 4.77 -11.32
C ARG A 127 16.36 4.74 -12.65
N ARG A 128 15.18 4.10 -12.69
CA ARG A 128 14.41 3.95 -13.94
C ARG A 128 13.63 5.21 -14.31
N THR A 129 13.19 5.98 -13.34
CA THR A 129 12.46 7.24 -13.59
C THR A 129 13.38 8.42 -13.88
N GLY A 130 14.71 8.26 -13.66
CA GLY A 130 15.65 9.37 -13.78
C GLY A 130 15.39 10.50 -12.77
N ALA A 131 14.62 10.23 -11.72
CA ALA A 131 14.30 11.21 -10.72
C ALA A 131 15.56 11.58 -9.93
N ASN A 132 16.14 12.74 -10.22
CA ASN A 132 17.22 13.32 -9.44
C ASN A 132 16.65 13.77 -8.09
N GLU A 133 16.92 13.01 -7.05
CA GLU A 133 16.42 13.25 -5.69
C GLU A 133 17.28 14.21 -4.87
N HIS A 134 17.92 15.16 -5.51
CA HIS A 134 18.57 16.24 -4.77
C HIS A 134 17.50 17.06 -4.04
N GLY A 135 17.46 16.90 -2.70
CA GLY A 135 16.56 17.66 -1.82
C GLY A 135 15.27 16.96 -1.40
N LYS A 136 15.03 15.69 -1.76
CA LYS A 136 13.91 14.91 -1.22
C LYS A 136 14.30 14.23 0.10
N THR A 137 13.32 14.08 0.98
CA THR A 137 13.49 13.40 2.26
C THR A 137 13.70 11.90 2.09
N ARG A 138 14.52 11.29 2.96
CA ARG A 138 14.70 9.82 3.03
C ARG A 138 13.58 9.10 3.77
N THR A 139 12.55 9.82 4.16
CA THR A 139 11.37 9.30 4.85
C THR A 139 10.32 8.81 3.86
N LEU A 140 9.34 8.07 4.37
CA LEU A 140 8.20 7.64 3.57
C LEU A 140 7.38 8.87 3.13
N PRO A 141 6.88 8.90 1.89
CA PRO A 141 6.03 9.99 1.42
C PRO A 141 4.79 10.18 2.29
N SER A 142 4.41 11.44 2.53
CA SER A 142 3.13 11.78 3.16
C SER A 142 1.96 11.40 2.23
N GLY A 143 0.81 11.06 2.81
CA GLY A 143 -0.41 10.75 2.05
C GLY A 143 -0.52 9.29 1.56
N LEU A 144 0.45 8.42 1.83
CA LEU A 144 0.33 6.99 1.53
C LEU A 144 -0.80 6.31 2.33
N LEU A 145 -1.00 6.74 3.57
CA LEU A 145 -2.06 6.24 4.43
C LEU A 145 -3.47 6.60 3.92
N ASP A 146 -3.60 7.70 3.17
CA ASP A 146 -4.88 8.07 2.55
C ASP A 146 -5.38 7.03 1.53
N GLN A 147 -4.48 6.23 1.00
CA GLN A 147 -4.77 5.19 0.02
C GLN A 147 -4.63 3.78 0.57
N ALA A 148 -4.15 3.65 1.81
CA ALA A 148 -3.94 2.36 2.46
C ALA A 148 -5.27 1.75 2.92
N THR A 149 -5.32 0.42 2.94
CA THR A 149 -6.50 -0.34 3.37
C THR A 149 -6.10 -1.40 4.37
N ILE A 150 -6.75 -1.40 5.53
CA ILE A 150 -6.60 -2.43 6.56
C ILE A 150 -7.83 -3.37 6.53
N LEU A 151 -7.55 -4.66 6.53
CA LEU A 151 -8.54 -5.70 6.77
C LEU A 151 -8.63 -5.93 8.29
N CYS A 152 -9.78 -5.58 8.89
CA CYS A 152 -10.05 -5.85 10.31
C CYS A 152 -10.96 -7.06 10.43
N MET A 153 -10.47 -8.13 11.07
CA MET A 153 -11.31 -9.29 11.39
C MET A 153 -11.52 -9.41 12.89
N GLY A 154 -12.76 -9.69 13.29
CA GLY A 154 -13.14 -9.82 14.69
C GLY A 154 -14.63 -10.10 14.86
N ARG A 155 -14.99 -10.68 16.02
CA ARG A 155 -16.39 -10.89 16.44
C ARG A 155 -16.60 -10.48 17.88
N GLY A 156 -15.54 -10.10 18.58
CA GLY A 156 -15.55 -9.81 20.00
C GLY A 156 -15.91 -8.35 20.31
N ARG A 157 -15.76 -8.01 21.58
CA ARG A 157 -16.15 -6.69 22.10
C ARG A 157 -15.24 -5.55 21.60
N SER A 158 -14.00 -5.85 21.24
CA SER A 158 -13.06 -4.84 20.72
C SER A 158 -13.34 -4.46 19.26
N TYR A 159 -14.05 -5.29 18.51
CA TYR A 159 -14.25 -5.11 17.07
C TYR A 159 -14.85 -3.75 16.68
N PRO A 160 -15.95 -3.23 17.31
CA PRO A 160 -16.47 -1.92 16.97
C PRO A 160 -15.48 -0.78 17.20
N ALA A 161 -14.77 -0.80 18.33
CA ALA A 161 -13.78 0.23 18.64
C ALA A 161 -12.57 0.17 17.68
N LEU A 162 -12.10 -1.03 17.31
CA LEU A 162 -11.05 -1.22 16.32
C LEU A 162 -11.47 -0.71 14.94
N THR A 163 -12.67 -1.03 14.49
CA THR A 163 -13.16 -0.57 13.19
C THR A 163 -13.29 0.95 13.14
N THR A 164 -13.72 1.59 14.23
CA THR A 164 -13.74 3.06 14.34
C THR A 164 -12.33 3.64 14.27
N ALA A 165 -11.41 3.17 15.12
CA ALA A 165 -10.04 3.67 15.18
C ALA A 165 -9.28 3.51 13.84
N ILE A 166 -9.49 2.40 13.14
CA ILE A 166 -8.93 2.16 11.82
C ILE A 166 -9.56 3.10 10.79
N GLY A 167 -10.90 3.16 10.75
CA GLY A 167 -11.66 3.90 9.74
C GLY A 167 -11.42 5.41 9.75
N GLU A 168 -11.09 5.98 10.92
CA GLU A 168 -10.74 7.39 11.06
C GLU A 168 -9.38 7.74 10.40
N ARG A 169 -8.50 6.76 10.20
CA ARG A 169 -7.11 6.98 9.76
C ARG A 169 -6.83 6.43 8.38
N VAL A 170 -7.38 5.26 8.04
CA VAL A 170 -7.12 4.54 6.79
C VAL A 170 -8.40 3.89 6.25
N GLY A 171 -8.35 3.35 5.03
CA GLY A 171 -9.43 2.54 4.49
C GLY A 171 -9.66 1.26 5.31
N LEU A 172 -10.90 0.90 5.54
CA LEU A 172 -11.28 -0.26 6.36
C LEU A 172 -12.08 -1.28 5.56
N VAL A 173 -11.68 -2.53 5.65
CA VAL A 173 -12.49 -3.70 5.25
C VAL A 173 -12.78 -4.52 6.48
N GLY A 174 -14.05 -4.68 6.83
CA GLY A 174 -14.47 -5.53 7.94
C GLY A 174 -14.70 -6.97 7.52
N ALA A 175 -14.29 -7.94 8.35
CA ALA A 175 -14.58 -9.35 8.16
C ALA A 175 -14.96 -10.02 9.48
N LEU A 176 -16.12 -10.65 9.50
CA LEU A 176 -16.63 -11.38 10.66
C LEU A 176 -16.30 -12.88 10.61
N SER A 177 -15.67 -13.34 9.53
CA SER A 177 -15.23 -14.73 9.38
C SER A 177 -13.93 -14.80 8.56
N VAL A 178 -13.21 -15.93 8.68
CA VAL A 178 -11.99 -16.20 7.92
C VAL A 178 -12.27 -16.26 6.42
N GLU A 179 -13.42 -16.78 6.01
CA GLU A 179 -13.82 -16.86 4.60
C GLU A 179 -14.05 -15.46 4.01
N MET A 180 -14.65 -14.54 4.77
CA MET A 180 -14.80 -13.14 4.36
C MET A 180 -13.43 -12.47 4.25
N ALA A 181 -12.53 -12.70 5.22
CA ALA A 181 -11.18 -12.18 5.19
C ALA A 181 -10.40 -12.70 3.97
N ALA A 182 -10.44 -13.99 3.70
CA ALA A 182 -9.78 -14.61 2.54
C ALA A 182 -10.31 -14.08 1.20
N ARG A 183 -11.63 -13.87 1.08
CA ARG A 183 -12.23 -13.25 -0.11
C ARG A 183 -11.72 -11.82 -0.30
N SER A 184 -11.64 -11.04 0.77
CA SER A 184 -11.17 -9.65 0.72
C SER A 184 -9.69 -9.57 0.33
N LEU A 185 -8.83 -10.43 0.88
CA LEU A 185 -7.42 -10.53 0.53
C LEU A 185 -7.19 -10.88 -0.95
N ASN A 186 -8.05 -11.71 -1.53
CA ASN A 186 -7.94 -12.06 -2.94
C ASN A 186 -8.56 -11.01 -3.89
N ALA A 187 -9.54 -10.24 -3.40
CA ALA A 187 -10.28 -9.28 -4.21
C ALA A 187 -9.68 -7.88 -4.22
N ARG A 188 -8.85 -7.51 -3.24
CA ARG A 188 -8.36 -6.14 -3.02
C ARG A 188 -6.88 -6.06 -2.73
N ASP A 189 -6.33 -4.85 -2.86
CA ASP A 189 -5.05 -4.49 -2.29
C ASP A 189 -5.28 -4.18 -0.80
N ILE A 190 -4.74 -5.04 0.06
CA ILE A 190 -4.76 -4.89 1.51
C ILE A 190 -3.34 -4.56 1.96
N ASP A 191 -3.19 -3.51 2.75
CA ASP A 191 -1.90 -3.02 3.23
C ASP A 191 -1.63 -3.39 4.69
N GLY A 192 -2.58 -4.03 5.36
CA GLY A 192 -2.43 -4.57 6.70
C GLY A 192 -3.62 -5.38 7.16
N ILE A 193 -3.41 -6.28 8.09
CA ILE A 193 -4.47 -7.10 8.73
C ILE A 193 -4.47 -6.83 10.22
N VAL A 194 -5.62 -6.57 10.80
CA VAL A 194 -5.84 -6.53 12.25
C VAL A 194 -6.75 -7.68 12.64
N ILE A 195 -6.25 -8.57 13.48
CA ILE A 195 -6.98 -9.71 14.02
C ILE A 195 -7.42 -9.37 15.44
N GLY A 196 -8.70 -9.03 15.59
CA GLY A 196 -9.35 -8.75 16.86
C GLY A 196 -9.73 -10.03 17.62
N ASP A 197 -10.42 -9.85 18.73
CA ASP A 197 -10.94 -10.92 19.57
C ASP A 197 -12.14 -11.68 18.95
N GLY A 198 -12.48 -12.81 19.57
CA GLY A 198 -13.65 -13.63 19.20
C GLY A 198 -13.36 -14.82 18.27
N PHE A 199 -12.12 -15.05 17.88
CA PHE A 199 -11.67 -16.29 17.22
C PHE A 199 -10.89 -17.16 18.20
N SER A 200 -10.99 -18.49 18.03
CA SER A 200 -10.16 -19.41 18.83
C SER A 200 -8.69 -19.32 18.43
N PRO A 201 -7.75 -19.58 19.36
CA PRO A 201 -6.32 -19.58 19.05
C PRO A 201 -5.94 -20.46 17.85
N GLN A 202 -6.59 -21.61 17.68
CA GLN A 202 -6.35 -22.53 16.57
C GLN A 202 -6.74 -21.93 15.21
N ILE A 203 -7.85 -21.19 15.15
CA ILE A 203 -8.27 -20.49 13.94
C ILE A 203 -7.27 -19.38 13.58
N VAL A 204 -6.81 -18.63 14.58
CA VAL A 204 -5.80 -17.57 14.38
C VAL A 204 -4.49 -18.17 13.89
N GLU A 205 -4.01 -19.25 14.52
CA GLU A 205 -2.79 -19.95 14.14
C GLU A 205 -2.85 -20.49 12.71
N ALA A 206 -3.96 -21.12 12.32
CA ALA A 206 -4.17 -21.60 10.96
C ALA A 206 -4.13 -20.46 9.94
N LEU A 207 -4.77 -19.32 10.25
CA LEU A 207 -4.72 -18.14 9.38
C LEU A 207 -3.30 -17.59 9.24
N LEU A 208 -2.58 -17.41 10.35
CA LEU A 208 -1.19 -16.93 10.34
C LEU A 208 -0.28 -17.88 9.54
N THR A 209 -0.50 -19.18 9.64
CA THR A 209 0.23 -20.20 8.87
C THR A 209 0.00 -20.01 7.36
N VAL A 210 -1.25 -19.86 6.94
CA VAL A 210 -1.59 -19.62 5.53
C VAL A 210 -0.96 -18.32 5.03
N LEU A 211 -1.01 -17.24 5.82
CA LEU A 211 -0.38 -15.97 5.45
C LEU A 211 1.14 -16.10 5.31
N ALA A 212 1.79 -16.86 6.18
CA ALA A 212 3.23 -17.07 6.15
C ALA A 212 3.70 -17.94 4.95
N GLU A 213 2.86 -18.85 4.48
CA GLU A 213 3.16 -19.76 3.37
C GLU A 213 2.90 -19.10 2.01
N ASP A 214 1.98 -18.14 1.93
CA ASP A 214 1.70 -17.42 0.68
C ASP A 214 2.67 -16.23 0.52
N GLY A 215 3.55 -16.30 -0.47
CA GLY A 215 4.53 -15.25 -0.77
C GLY A 215 3.93 -13.86 -1.06
N ARG A 216 2.62 -13.76 -1.32
CA ARG A 216 1.91 -12.48 -1.50
C ARG A 216 1.65 -11.78 -0.17
N PHE A 217 1.47 -12.54 0.91
CA PHE A 217 1.03 -12.04 2.22
C PHE A 217 2.07 -12.14 3.32
N ARG A 218 3.16 -12.86 3.07
CA ARG A 218 4.22 -13.12 4.06
C ARG A 218 4.80 -11.85 4.69
N ASP A 219 4.91 -10.78 3.93
CA ASP A 219 5.46 -9.52 4.41
C ASP A 219 4.40 -8.49 4.80
N LEU A 220 3.12 -8.87 4.65
CA LEU A 220 2.00 -8.02 5.02
C LEU A 220 2.01 -7.76 6.53
N PRO A 221 1.85 -6.51 6.98
CA PRO A 221 1.68 -6.18 8.39
C PRO A 221 0.48 -6.91 8.99
N VAL A 222 0.70 -7.59 10.11
CA VAL A 222 -0.35 -8.26 10.87
C VAL A 222 -0.33 -7.81 12.31
N GLY A 223 -1.38 -7.14 12.75
CA GLY A 223 -1.62 -6.82 14.15
C GLY A 223 -2.56 -7.83 14.78
N MET A 224 -2.18 -8.43 15.90
CA MET A 224 -2.97 -9.47 16.53
C MET A 224 -3.27 -9.17 17.99
N PHE A 225 -4.55 -9.26 18.37
CA PHE A 225 -4.99 -9.28 19.76
C PHE A 225 -4.99 -10.72 20.29
N GLY A 226 -4.57 -10.89 21.53
CA GLY A 226 -4.52 -12.19 22.18
C GLY A 226 -3.24 -12.97 21.92
N SER A 227 -3.27 -14.26 22.24
CA SER A 227 -2.14 -15.17 22.10
C SER A 227 -2.49 -16.30 21.14
N ALA A 228 -1.61 -16.57 20.19
CA ALA A 228 -1.60 -17.79 19.39
C ALA A 228 -0.18 -18.39 19.47
N ALA A 229 -0.09 -19.70 19.41
CA ALA A 229 1.19 -20.41 19.38
C ALA A 229 1.72 -20.40 17.95
N PHE A 230 2.42 -19.33 17.58
CA PHE A 230 2.93 -19.13 16.23
C PHE A 230 4.37 -18.62 16.27
N ASP A 231 5.20 -19.15 15.37
CA ASP A 231 6.57 -18.66 15.16
C ASP A 231 6.55 -17.33 14.40
N GLU A 232 6.71 -16.24 15.13
CA GLU A 232 6.61 -14.87 14.59
C GLU A 232 7.67 -14.56 13.55
N THR A 233 8.80 -15.27 13.52
CA THR A 233 9.86 -15.07 12.52
C THR A 233 9.39 -15.39 11.10
N ARG A 234 8.33 -16.18 10.95
CA ARG A 234 7.70 -16.52 9.66
C ARG A 234 6.87 -15.38 9.06
N LEU A 235 6.42 -14.42 9.90
CA LEU A 235 5.71 -13.20 9.50
C LEU A 235 6.47 -11.98 10.03
N PRO A 236 7.42 -11.43 9.27
CA PRO A 236 8.34 -10.38 9.74
C PRO A 236 7.65 -9.15 10.35
N ASN A 237 6.47 -8.82 9.85
CA ASN A 237 5.70 -7.64 10.25
C ASN A 237 4.51 -7.99 11.15
N LEU A 238 4.56 -9.14 11.84
CA LEU A 238 3.60 -9.47 12.88
C LEU A 238 3.93 -8.67 14.14
N ILE A 239 2.91 -8.03 14.72
CA ILE A 239 2.99 -7.40 16.04
C ILE A 239 1.84 -7.84 16.92
N ARG A 240 2.13 -8.06 18.21
CA ARG A 240 1.11 -8.31 19.22
C ARG A 240 0.58 -6.98 19.74
N LEU A 241 -0.73 -6.83 19.66
CA LEU A 241 -1.41 -5.61 20.07
C LEU A 241 -1.92 -5.74 21.51
N ARG A 242 -1.57 -4.74 22.35
CA ARG A 242 -2.04 -4.65 23.76
C ARG A 242 -2.34 -3.17 24.03
N GLY A 243 -3.43 -2.87 24.72
CA GLY A 243 -3.81 -1.50 25.09
C GLY A 243 -5.10 -1.01 24.44
N SER A 244 -5.30 0.30 24.36
CA SER A 244 -6.47 0.90 23.73
C SER A 244 -6.42 0.76 22.20
N PRO A 245 -7.56 0.66 21.50
CA PRO A 245 -7.59 0.57 20.05
C PRO A 245 -6.84 1.71 19.33
N ASP A 246 -7.04 2.95 19.76
CA ASP A 246 -6.42 4.12 19.13
C ASP A 246 -4.88 4.04 19.18
N TRP A 247 -4.34 3.81 20.36
CA TRP A 247 -2.91 3.70 20.57
C TRP A 247 -2.29 2.52 19.78
N LEU A 248 -3.01 1.40 19.68
CA LEU A 248 -2.57 0.24 18.93
C LEU A 248 -2.48 0.51 17.44
N ILE A 249 -3.47 1.20 16.91
CA ILE A 249 -3.50 1.55 15.48
C ILE A 249 -2.37 2.51 15.17
N GLU A 250 -2.09 3.50 16.01
CA GLU A 250 -0.95 4.40 15.83
C GLU A 250 0.39 3.66 15.74
N ARG A 251 0.60 2.66 16.57
CA ARG A 251 1.82 1.80 16.47
C ARG A 251 1.84 0.91 15.24
N PHE A 252 0.70 0.52 14.73
CA PHE A 252 0.59 -0.33 13.54
C PHE A 252 0.76 0.44 12.23
N LEU A 253 0.35 1.71 12.21
CA LEU A 253 0.36 2.55 11.00
C LEU A 253 1.71 2.66 10.30
N PRO A 254 2.88 2.77 10.96
CA PRO A 254 4.16 2.83 10.26
C PRO A 254 4.44 1.59 9.39
N LEU A 255 4.04 0.39 9.85
CA LEU A 255 4.16 -0.83 9.06
C LEU A 255 3.21 -0.83 7.87
N VAL A 256 1.97 -0.38 8.08
CA VAL A 256 0.97 -0.22 7.01
C VAL A 256 1.44 0.79 5.96
N GLN A 257 2.03 1.91 6.39
CA GLN A 257 2.59 2.92 5.50
C GLN A 257 3.73 2.35 4.64
N LEU A 258 4.62 1.55 5.23
CA LEU A 258 5.69 0.87 4.49
C LEU A 258 5.12 -0.08 3.43
N GLN A 259 4.09 -0.85 3.77
CA GLN A 259 3.42 -1.77 2.84
C GLN A 259 2.70 -1.02 1.70
N ALA A 260 1.99 0.06 2.03
CA ALA A 260 1.36 0.92 1.03
C ALA A 260 2.40 1.54 0.09
N PHE A 261 3.57 1.91 0.62
CA PHE A 261 4.70 2.39 -0.17
C PHE A 261 5.23 1.31 -1.11
N GLU A 262 5.43 0.09 -0.63
CA GLU A 262 5.84 -1.04 -1.48
C GLU A 262 4.84 -1.28 -2.62
N SER A 263 3.54 -1.28 -2.30
CA SER A 263 2.47 -1.43 -3.28
C SER A 263 2.48 -0.30 -4.32
N HIS A 264 2.72 0.94 -3.89
CA HIS A 264 2.86 2.10 -4.76
C HIS A 264 4.08 1.97 -5.70
N LEU A 265 5.24 1.60 -5.16
CA LEU A 265 6.47 1.39 -5.95
C LEU A 265 6.31 0.29 -7.00
N LYS A 266 5.64 -0.82 -6.67
CA LYS A 266 5.32 -1.90 -7.61
C LYS A 266 4.46 -1.40 -8.78
N ARG A 267 3.46 -0.55 -8.50
CA ARG A 267 2.63 0.07 -9.56
C ARG A 267 3.43 1.06 -10.41
N MET A 268 4.26 1.90 -9.78
CA MET A 268 5.17 2.80 -10.49
C MET A 268 6.09 2.04 -11.45
N LEU A 269 6.68 0.94 -10.99
CA LEU A 269 7.56 0.13 -11.81
C LEU A 269 6.83 -0.45 -13.03
N LYS A 270 5.60 -0.97 -12.84
CA LYS A 270 4.75 -1.41 -13.95
C LYS A 270 4.43 -0.27 -14.93
N SER A 271 4.18 0.93 -14.42
CA SER A 271 3.94 2.11 -15.26
C SER A 271 5.16 2.44 -16.11
N VAL A 272 6.35 2.43 -15.51
CA VAL A 272 7.63 2.65 -16.23
C VAL A 272 7.86 1.56 -17.27
N ASP A 273 7.66 0.29 -16.92
CA ASP A 273 7.83 -0.85 -17.83
C ASP A 273 6.83 -0.83 -19.01
N SER A 274 5.74 -0.10 -18.88
CA SER A 274 4.73 0.12 -19.93
C SER A 274 4.83 1.50 -20.61
N ASP A 275 5.98 2.16 -20.59
CA ASP A 275 6.22 3.48 -21.15
C ASP A 275 5.18 4.55 -20.70
N GLY A 276 4.76 4.50 -19.45
CA GLY A 276 3.77 5.41 -18.89
C GLY A 276 2.34 5.16 -19.37
N ALA A 277 2.07 4.02 -19.99
CA ALA A 277 0.72 3.66 -20.42
C ALA A 277 -0.22 3.37 -19.24
N LEU A 278 0.30 3.01 -18.08
CA LEU A 278 -0.49 2.75 -16.87
C LEU A 278 -0.39 3.92 -15.86
N ASP A 279 -1.50 4.20 -15.20
CA ASP A 279 -1.54 5.11 -14.06
C ASP A 279 -0.95 4.40 -12.81
N PRO A 280 0.13 4.93 -12.20
CA PRO A 280 0.77 4.29 -11.05
C PRO A 280 -0.08 4.30 -9.77
N GLU A 281 -1.11 5.14 -9.70
CA GLU A 281 -2.00 5.20 -8.54
C GLU A 281 -3.05 4.07 -8.57
N THR A 282 -3.61 3.81 -9.73
CA THR A 282 -4.74 2.89 -9.90
C THR A 282 -4.40 1.59 -10.62
N GLY A 283 -3.40 1.61 -11.49
CA GLY A 283 -3.04 0.53 -12.40
C GLY A 283 -3.90 0.47 -13.67
N LEU A 284 -4.91 1.34 -13.82
CA LEU A 284 -5.66 1.53 -15.06
C LEU A 284 -4.77 2.19 -16.13
N LEU A 285 -5.27 2.30 -17.36
CA LEU A 285 -4.58 3.09 -18.38
C LEU A 285 -4.48 4.56 -17.96
N SER A 286 -3.35 5.18 -18.26
CA SER A 286 -3.26 6.64 -18.19
C SER A 286 -4.24 7.27 -19.18
N GLY A 287 -4.73 8.48 -18.89
CA GLY A 287 -5.70 9.13 -19.78
C GLY A 287 -5.22 9.22 -21.23
N SER A 288 -3.94 9.58 -21.44
CA SER A 288 -3.35 9.65 -22.79
C SER A 288 -3.31 8.28 -23.49
N ALA A 289 -2.97 7.22 -22.76
CA ALA A 289 -2.96 5.86 -23.31
C ALA A 289 -4.38 5.37 -23.61
N PHE A 290 -5.32 5.64 -22.73
CA PHE A 290 -6.74 5.28 -22.93
C PHE A 290 -7.29 5.88 -24.21
N TRP A 291 -7.13 7.21 -24.41
CA TRP A 291 -7.66 7.89 -25.59
C TRP A 291 -7.03 7.41 -26.88
N ARG A 292 -5.70 7.20 -26.91
CA ARG A 292 -5.02 6.62 -28.10
C ARG A 292 -5.50 5.23 -28.43
N ASN A 293 -5.71 4.38 -27.42
CA ASN A 293 -6.16 3.00 -27.63
C ASN A 293 -7.64 2.96 -28.01
N LEU A 294 -8.47 3.83 -27.44
CA LEU A 294 -9.88 3.92 -27.81
C LEU A 294 -10.07 4.38 -29.26
N ASP A 295 -9.28 5.35 -29.71
CA ASP A 295 -9.30 5.81 -31.11
C ASP A 295 -8.99 4.67 -32.07
N ARG A 296 -7.96 3.88 -31.78
CA ARG A 296 -7.63 2.66 -32.56
C ARG A 296 -8.74 1.62 -32.50
N ALA A 297 -9.37 1.42 -31.34
CA ALA A 297 -10.45 0.47 -31.17
C ALA A 297 -11.70 0.89 -31.96
N VAL A 298 -11.99 2.19 -32.05
CA VAL A 298 -13.05 2.73 -32.92
C VAL A 298 -12.76 2.42 -34.39
N GLN A 299 -11.56 2.73 -34.87
CA GLN A 299 -11.15 2.45 -36.25
C GLN A 299 -11.23 0.94 -36.57
N GLN A 300 -10.70 0.08 -35.69
CA GLN A 300 -10.77 -1.36 -35.86
C GLN A 300 -12.22 -1.89 -35.91
N ALA A 301 -13.09 -1.35 -35.05
CA ALA A 301 -14.49 -1.76 -35.03
C ALA A 301 -15.24 -1.30 -36.28
N GLU A 302 -14.92 -0.12 -36.84
CA GLU A 302 -15.46 0.35 -38.11
C GLU A 302 -15.01 -0.53 -39.30
N ASP A 303 -13.71 -0.83 -39.37
CA ASP A 303 -13.15 -1.64 -40.48
C ASP A 303 -13.62 -3.08 -40.45
N ALA A 304 -13.74 -3.68 -39.26
CA ALA A 304 -14.14 -5.07 -39.09
C ALA A 304 -15.67 -5.28 -38.93
N GLY A 305 -16.46 -4.21 -38.82
CA GLY A 305 -17.87 -4.26 -38.46
C GLY A 305 -18.11 -4.77 -37.04
N GLY A 306 -17.15 -4.56 -36.14
CA GLY A 306 -17.18 -5.04 -34.75
C GLY A 306 -18.03 -4.18 -33.82
N ALA A 307 -18.47 -4.76 -32.71
CA ALA A 307 -19.19 -4.03 -31.67
C ALA A 307 -18.22 -3.39 -30.69
N LEU A 308 -18.44 -2.11 -30.36
CA LEU A 308 -17.71 -1.38 -29.33
C LEU A 308 -18.69 -0.57 -28.50
N THR A 309 -18.65 -0.72 -27.18
CA THR A 309 -19.49 0.04 -26.26
C THR A 309 -18.63 0.76 -25.21
N VAL A 310 -18.86 2.06 -25.08
CA VAL A 310 -18.22 2.89 -24.04
C VAL A 310 -19.20 3.11 -22.88
N ALA A 311 -18.70 3.01 -21.66
CA ALA A 311 -19.44 3.27 -20.44
C ALA A 311 -18.69 4.27 -19.56
N ARG A 312 -19.40 5.19 -18.95
CA ARG A 312 -18.87 6.12 -17.95
C ARG A 312 -19.60 5.92 -16.65
N PHE A 313 -18.82 5.62 -15.59
CA PHE A 313 -19.26 5.43 -14.23
C PHE A 313 -18.97 6.70 -13.45
N THR A 314 -20.01 7.41 -13.04
CA THR A 314 -19.89 8.61 -12.20
C THR A 314 -20.36 8.31 -10.79
N PHE A 315 -19.75 8.99 -9.82
CA PHE A 315 -20.01 8.77 -8.41
C PHE A 315 -20.27 10.12 -7.74
N ASP A 316 -21.45 10.31 -7.19
CA ASP A 316 -21.81 11.56 -6.50
C ASP A 316 -21.10 11.62 -5.15
N GLY A 317 -20.37 12.72 -4.91
CA GLY A 317 -19.73 12.98 -3.61
C GLY A 317 -18.58 12.01 -3.26
N ILE A 318 -17.98 11.34 -4.26
CA ILE A 318 -16.86 10.43 -4.01
C ILE A 318 -15.61 11.19 -3.55
N ASP A 319 -15.03 10.78 -2.43
CA ASP A 319 -13.72 11.26 -2.01
C ASP A 319 -12.59 10.61 -2.85
N ARG A 320 -11.38 11.16 -2.74
CA ARG A 320 -10.22 10.66 -3.49
C ARG A 320 -9.90 9.20 -3.18
N ARG A 321 -9.99 8.79 -1.90
CA ARG A 321 -9.72 7.42 -1.45
C ARG A 321 -10.66 6.43 -2.09
N ALA A 322 -11.97 6.69 -1.98
CA ALA A 322 -12.98 5.85 -2.56
C ALA A 322 -12.90 5.79 -4.09
N SER A 323 -12.53 6.89 -4.76
CA SER A 323 -12.29 6.93 -6.21
C SER A 323 -11.10 6.04 -6.63
N VAL A 324 -10.01 6.07 -5.89
CA VAL A 324 -8.84 5.22 -6.15
C VAL A 324 -9.16 3.76 -5.88
N ASP A 325 -9.86 3.45 -4.78
CA ASP A 325 -10.31 2.08 -4.46
C ASP A 325 -11.25 1.53 -5.53
N ALA A 326 -12.22 2.35 -5.98
CA ALA A 326 -13.10 1.99 -7.08
C ALA A 326 -12.33 1.64 -8.36
N ALA A 327 -11.33 2.43 -8.72
CA ALA A 327 -10.50 2.20 -9.90
C ALA A 327 -9.65 0.93 -9.78
N ARG A 328 -9.06 0.67 -8.61
CA ARG A 328 -8.30 -0.56 -8.32
C ARG A 328 -9.16 -1.81 -8.32
N LEU A 329 -10.40 -1.71 -7.86
CA LEU A 329 -11.39 -2.79 -8.00
C LEU A 329 -11.80 -2.99 -9.45
N PHE A 330 -12.02 -1.90 -10.17
CA PHE A 330 -12.50 -1.93 -11.55
C PHE A 330 -11.54 -2.72 -12.45
N ILE A 331 -10.22 -2.48 -12.37
CA ILE A 331 -9.23 -3.19 -13.20
C ILE A 331 -9.24 -4.72 -12.97
N ARG A 332 -9.62 -5.18 -11.79
CA ARG A 332 -9.72 -6.62 -11.47
C ARG A 332 -10.99 -7.28 -12.01
N LEU A 333 -11.97 -6.49 -12.41
CA LEU A 333 -13.29 -6.96 -12.83
C LEU A 333 -13.49 -6.92 -14.33
N VAL A 334 -12.72 -6.11 -15.06
CA VAL A 334 -12.75 -5.98 -16.51
C VAL A 334 -11.83 -7.00 -17.18
N ARG A 335 -12.06 -7.29 -18.44
CA ARG A 335 -11.23 -8.20 -19.24
C ARG A 335 -9.94 -7.49 -19.65
N ASN A 336 -8.87 -8.24 -19.90
CA ASN A 336 -7.60 -7.68 -20.37
C ASN A 336 -7.70 -6.98 -21.74
N ILE A 337 -8.71 -7.30 -22.54
CA ILE A 337 -8.97 -6.66 -23.83
C ILE A 337 -9.78 -5.37 -23.72
N ASP A 338 -10.44 -5.14 -22.59
CA ASP A 338 -11.19 -3.92 -22.34
C ASP A 338 -10.27 -2.79 -21.91
N LEU A 339 -10.62 -1.56 -22.26
CA LEU A 339 -9.85 -0.37 -21.90
C LEU A 339 -10.55 0.35 -20.75
N ALA A 340 -9.79 0.85 -19.80
CA ALA A 340 -10.37 1.69 -18.74
C ALA A 340 -9.36 2.70 -18.22
N CYS A 341 -9.84 3.90 -17.85
CA CYS A 341 -9.06 4.90 -17.14
C CYS A 341 -9.93 5.64 -16.11
N ARG A 342 -9.27 6.25 -15.13
CA ARG A 342 -9.91 7.16 -14.18
C ARG A 342 -9.77 8.59 -14.69
N GLU A 343 -10.87 9.33 -14.74
CA GLU A 343 -10.90 10.73 -15.10
C GLU A 343 -10.54 11.64 -13.91
N GLN A 344 -10.28 12.91 -14.16
CA GLN A 344 -9.87 13.87 -13.13
C GLN A 344 -10.97 14.17 -12.09
N ASP A 345 -12.23 14.04 -12.48
CA ASP A 345 -13.41 14.18 -11.60
C ASP A 345 -13.70 12.93 -10.77
N GLY A 346 -12.86 11.90 -10.88
CA GLY A 346 -13.01 10.64 -10.19
C GLY A 346 -13.89 9.62 -10.90
N ALA A 347 -14.52 9.96 -12.01
CA ALA A 347 -15.28 9.02 -12.81
C ALA A 347 -14.34 7.97 -13.46
N ILE A 348 -14.90 6.80 -13.77
CA ILE A 348 -14.21 5.75 -14.51
C ILE A 348 -14.86 5.65 -15.88
N ILE A 349 -14.08 5.80 -16.94
CA ILE A 349 -14.51 5.52 -18.30
C ILE A 349 -13.92 4.18 -18.76
N ALA A 350 -14.76 3.34 -19.38
CA ALA A 350 -14.33 2.06 -19.90
C ALA A 350 -14.87 1.85 -21.32
N ALA A 351 -14.09 1.15 -22.15
CA ALA A 351 -14.51 0.71 -23.46
C ALA A 351 -14.46 -0.82 -23.51
N PHE A 352 -15.62 -1.41 -23.77
CA PHE A 352 -15.81 -2.85 -23.89
C PHE A 352 -15.72 -3.23 -25.37
N THR A 353 -14.60 -3.83 -25.73
CA THR A 353 -14.32 -4.30 -27.08
C THR A 353 -15.17 -5.54 -27.40
N GLU A 354 -15.53 -5.72 -28.66
CA GLU A 354 -16.36 -6.85 -29.12
C GLU A 354 -17.65 -7.05 -28.29
N THR A 355 -18.23 -5.92 -27.83
CA THR A 355 -19.36 -5.94 -26.90
C THR A 355 -20.47 -5.03 -27.39
N ASP A 356 -21.63 -5.60 -27.73
CA ASP A 356 -22.83 -4.87 -28.12
C ASP A 356 -23.52 -4.22 -26.89
N LEU A 357 -24.52 -3.40 -27.16
CA LEU A 357 -25.24 -2.65 -26.12
C LEU A 357 -25.91 -3.57 -25.09
N ARG A 358 -26.49 -4.70 -25.55
CA ARG A 358 -27.19 -5.66 -24.68
C ARG A 358 -26.22 -6.35 -23.72
N SER A 359 -25.10 -6.83 -24.23
CA SER A 359 -24.03 -7.46 -23.46
C SER A 359 -23.37 -6.46 -22.53
N ALA A 360 -23.14 -5.22 -22.99
CA ALA A 360 -22.60 -4.15 -22.16
C ALA A 360 -23.49 -3.81 -20.95
N HIS A 361 -24.81 -3.80 -21.11
CA HIS A 361 -25.75 -3.60 -19.99
C HIS A 361 -25.57 -4.66 -18.89
N VAL A 362 -25.33 -5.92 -19.25
CA VAL A 362 -25.10 -7.01 -18.29
C VAL A 362 -23.79 -6.80 -17.53
N VAL A 363 -22.71 -6.50 -18.27
CA VAL A 363 -21.38 -6.26 -17.69
C VAL A 363 -21.41 -5.04 -16.76
N VAL A 364 -21.95 -3.94 -17.23
CA VAL A 364 -22.04 -2.68 -16.48
C VAL A 364 -22.88 -2.83 -15.21
N ARG A 365 -24.01 -3.51 -15.28
CA ARG A 365 -24.84 -3.76 -14.09
C ARG A 365 -24.10 -4.57 -13.04
N ARG A 366 -23.32 -5.60 -13.47
CA ARG A 366 -22.46 -6.38 -12.57
C ARG A 366 -21.38 -5.50 -11.94
N LEU A 367 -20.66 -4.71 -12.74
CA LEU A 367 -19.61 -3.81 -12.28
C LEU A 367 -20.17 -2.78 -11.30
N ALA A 368 -21.27 -2.12 -11.65
CA ALA A 368 -21.94 -1.13 -10.79
C ALA A 368 -22.39 -1.75 -9.45
N SER A 369 -22.92 -2.98 -9.47
CA SER A 369 -23.31 -3.68 -8.26
C SER A 369 -22.10 -4.00 -7.36
N VAL A 370 -21.00 -4.50 -7.93
CA VAL A 370 -19.79 -4.78 -7.16
C VAL A 370 -19.23 -3.48 -6.57
N LEU A 371 -19.09 -2.43 -7.36
CA LEU A 371 -18.61 -1.14 -6.88
C LEU A 371 -19.47 -0.58 -5.75
N LYS A 372 -20.80 -0.63 -5.90
CA LYS A 372 -21.76 -0.16 -4.90
C LYS A 372 -21.55 -0.83 -3.53
N HIS A 373 -21.28 -2.13 -3.51
CA HIS A 373 -21.23 -2.91 -2.27
C HIS A 373 -19.83 -3.13 -1.74
N THR A 374 -18.81 -2.77 -2.51
CA THR A 374 -17.42 -3.14 -2.20
C THR A 374 -16.53 -1.92 -1.97
N VAL A 375 -16.79 -0.78 -2.60
CA VAL A 375 -15.96 0.41 -2.45
C VAL A 375 -16.06 0.97 -1.03
N LEU A 376 -14.89 1.31 -0.49
CA LEU A 376 -14.74 1.87 0.84
C LEU A 376 -15.09 3.36 0.82
N SER A 377 -16.25 3.69 1.34
CA SER A 377 -16.68 5.07 1.59
C SER A 377 -16.98 5.23 3.07
N SER A 378 -16.49 6.31 3.67
CA SER A 378 -16.58 6.55 5.11
C SER A 378 -18.00 6.77 5.63
N GLU A 379 -18.95 7.19 4.79
CA GLU A 379 -20.28 7.56 5.27
C GLU A 379 -21.46 7.19 4.35
N GLN A 380 -21.22 6.79 3.10
CA GLN A 380 -22.32 6.55 2.16
C GLN A 380 -22.09 5.33 1.27
N THR A 381 -23.14 4.54 1.05
CA THR A 381 -23.15 3.52 0.01
C THR A 381 -22.97 4.20 -1.36
N LEU A 382 -21.85 3.98 -2.02
CA LEU A 382 -21.59 4.51 -3.35
C LEU A 382 -22.66 4.05 -4.32
N LYS A 383 -23.29 5.01 -5.00
CA LYS A 383 -24.27 4.72 -6.07
C LYS A 383 -23.67 5.13 -7.40
N PRO A 384 -23.01 4.22 -8.12
CA PRO A 384 -22.49 4.57 -9.44
C PRO A 384 -23.66 4.83 -10.40
N THR A 385 -23.67 6.01 -11.00
CA THR A 385 -24.53 6.31 -12.17
C THR A 385 -23.75 5.94 -13.42
N VAL A 386 -24.35 5.21 -14.34
CA VAL A 386 -23.67 4.74 -15.54
C VAL A 386 -24.37 5.20 -16.82
N THR A 387 -23.61 5.85 -17.67
CA THR A 387 -24.03 6.21 -19.03
C THR A 387 -23.33 5.31 -20.04
N LEU A 388 -24.06 4.79 -21.01
CA LEU A 388 -23.59 3.87 -22.05
C LEU A 388 -23.80 4.44 -23.45
N ALA A 389 -22.84 4.22 -24.34
CA ALA A 389 -22.97 4.50 -25.75
C ALA A 389 -22.27 3.42 -26.59
N THR A 390 -22.98 2.82 -27.52
CA THR A 390 -22.41 1.88 -28.49
C THR A 390 -22.05 2.61 -29.77
N LEU A 391 -20.94 2.22 -30.39
CA LEU A 391 -20.48 2.74 -31.67
C LEU A 391 -21.54 2.51 -32.75
N LYS A 392 -21.86 3.55 -33.49
CA LYS A 392 -22.79 3.51 -34.65
C LYS A 392 -22.00 3.68 -35.95
N PRO A 393 -22.51 3.23 -37.08
CA PRO A 393 -21.81 3.30 -38.37
C PRO A 393 -21.33 4.69 -38.81
N SER A 394 -21.87 5.77 -38.25
CA SER A 394 -21.47 7.16 -38.57
C SER A 394 -20.73 7.86 -37.43
N ASP A 395 -20.40 7.15 -36.35
CA ASP A 395 -19.70 7.75 -35.24
C ASP A 395 -18.19 7.85 -35.52
N ASN A 396 -17.59 8.85 -34.96
CA ASN A 396 -16.17 8.90 -34.69
C ASN A 396 -15.94 8.91 -33.17
N LEU A 397 -14.69 8.90 -32.74
CA LEU A 397 -14.34 8.95 -31.31
C LEU A 397 -15.10 10.04 -30.56
N SER A 398 -15.11 11.27 -31.11
CA SER A 398 -15.71 12.44 -30.45
C SER A 398 -17.24 12.30 -30.29
N THR A 399 -17.93 11.80 -31.31
CA THR A 399 -19.40 11.62 -31.27
C THR A 399 -19.79 10.47 -30.35
N LEU A 400 -19.00 9.39 -30.32
CA LEU A 400 -19.21 8.27 -29.42
C LEU A 400 -19.09 8.70 -27.96
N VAL A 401 -18.00 9.37 -27.59
CA VAL A 401 -17.72 9.72 -26.19
C VAL A 401 -18.59 10.87 -25.68
N ALA A 402 -19.00 11.79 -26.56
CA ALA A 402 -19.93 12.86 -26.20
C ALA A 402 -21.26 12.32 -25.65
N ARG A 403 -21.71 11.14 -26.13
CA ARG A 403 -22.94 10.49 -25.65
C ARG A 403 -22.83 9.91 -24.25
N VAL A 404 -21.63 9.73 -23.72
CA VAL A 404 -21.40 9.33 -22.34
C VAL A 404 -21.00 10.53 -21.43
N GLY A 405 -21.05 11.76 -21.96
CA GLY A 405 -20.82 12.97 -21.19
C GLY A 405 -19.36 13.25 -20.88
N THR A 406 -18.46 12.81 -21.73
CA THR A 406 -17.02 13.15 -21.65
C THR A 406 -16.49 13.61 -22.99
N TYR A 407 -15.33 14.29 -22.96
CA TYR A 407 -14.64 14.75 -24.16
C TYR A 407 -13.16 14.40 -24.06
N PRO A 408 -12.54 13.90 -25.15
CA PRO A 408 -11.09 13.70 -25.16
C PRO A 408 -10.42 15.04 -24.93
N LYS A 409 -9.66 15.18 -23.85
CA LYS A 409 -8.74 16.31 -23.69
C LYS A 409 -7.62 16.09 -24.71
N VAL A 410 -7.70 16.77 -25.84
CA VAL A 410 -6.61 16.83 -26.79
C VAL A 410 -5.42 17.42 -26.04
N ALA A 411 -4.37 16.63 -25.84
CA ALA A 411 -3.11 17.17 -25.38
C ALA A 411 -2.69 18.25 -26.41
N ALA A 412 -2.64 19.49 -25.97
CA ALA A 412 -2.05 20.53 -26.78
C ALA A 412 -0.65 20.06 -27.20
N ARG A 413 -0.42 20.04 -28.52
CA ARG A 413 0.85 19.66 -29.14
C ARG A 413 1.96 20.60 -28.70
#